data_57691cf0f0ca675dcfea049d73ff67f4
#
_entry.id   57691cf0f0ca675dcfea049d73ff67f4
#
_cell.length_a   1.000
_cell.length_b   1.000
_cell.length_c   1.000
_cell.angle_alpha   90.00
_cell.angle_beta   90.00
_cell.angle_gamma   90.00
#
_symmetry.space_group_name_H-M   'P 1'
#
loop_
_entity.id
_entity.type
_entity.pdbx_description
1 polymer ?
#
loop_
_entity_poly.entity_id
_entity_poly.type
_entity_poly.pdbx_seq_one_letter_code
_entity_poly.pdbx_strand_id
1 'polypeptide(L)'
;MKLIELYQNISSRLINITNSKIESSAEADLILSSSLAYKYLPKKFSKELLYGSLSDHEVSDGLDSFINFVISKRKEGIPLQYILNEAWFFGLKFSVFENELQKTFIPRTETEIIIQESLTHLNNLHKDAIALDIGTGSGAIPISITVNHDKKLEWDAIDPYLTDIPSKNARYHSVEDQIKFFKSNIIKFIPKINKRYNLITANLPYVPLGSQIGREVRYEPMEAIYGGNDGLLYIKEVLDVIPKILQDKGLVIFEIDPSQDKFFQTLKSNNKVKVINDLQDLPRIASIYY
;
A
#
# COMPACT_ATOMS: atom_id res chain seq x y z
N MET A 1 29.41 8.56 19.27
CA MET A 1 29.37 8.65 17.78
C MET A 1 28.45 9.82 17.42
N LYS A 2 28.86 10.68 16.51
CA LYS A 2 28.02 11.80 16.05
C LYS A 2 26.89 11.31 15.15
N LEU A 3 25.78 12.05 15.06
CA LEU A 3 24.62 11.67 14.27
C LEU A 3 24.95 11.49 12.78
N ILE A 4 25.81 12.33 12.21
CA ILE A 4 26.26 12.21 10.83
C ILE A 4 27.09 10.96 10.59
N GLU A 5 27.96 10.60 11.54
CA GLU A 5 28.77 9.36 11.48
C GLU A 5 27.85 8.14 11.55
N LEU A 6 26.84 8.20 12.42
CA LEU A 6 25.83 7.14 12.52
C LEU A 6 25.08 6.97 11.22
N TYR A 7 24.57 8.04 10.60
CA TYR A 7 23.89 8.01 9.32
C TYR A 7 24.75 7.36 8.23
N GLN A 8 26.01 7.77 8.12
CA GLN A 8 26.96 7.19 7.16
C GLN A 8 27.21 5.71 7.45
N ASN A 9 27.33 5.33 8.70
CA ASN A 9 27.50 3.93 9.14
C ASN A 9 26.27 3.09 8.74
N ILE A 10 25.06 3.56 9.03
CA ILE A 10 23.82 2.88 8.62
C ILE A 10 23.79 2.68 7.11
N SER A 11 23.97 3.74 6.32
CA SER A 11 23.94 3.69 4.86
C SER A 11 24.98 2.72 4.30
N SER A 12 26.20 2.73 4.82
CA SER A 12 27.28 1.83 4.38
C SER A 12 26.99 0.36 4.68
N ARG A 13 26.34 0.06 5.80
CA ARG A 13 25.94 -1.31 6.17
C ARG A 13 24.75 -1.80 5.35
N LEU A 14 23.82 -0.93 5.00
CA LEU A 14 22.65 -1.24 4.17
C LEU A 14 23.02 -1.46 2.70
N ILE A 15 24.06 -0.80 2.17
CA ILE A 15 24.46 -0.96 0.76
C ILE A 15 24.77 -2.42 0.39
N ASN A 16 25.29 -3.20 1.35
CA ASN A 16 25.53 -4.63 1.17
C ASN A 16 24.26 -5.49 1.17
N ILE A 17 23.10 -4.89 1.51
CA ILE A 17 21.80 -5.56 1.56
C ILE A 17 20.97 -5.13 0.34
N THR A 18 20.90 -3.83 0.07
CA THR A 18 20.10 -3.25 -1.02
C THR A 18 20.81 -3.31 -2.38
N ASN A 19 22.15 -3.45 -2.40
CA ASN A 19 23.00 -3.30 -3.58
C ASN A 19 22.83 -1.95 -4.30
N SER A 20 22.27 -0.94 -3.63
CA SER A 20 21.96 0.39 -4.16
C SER A 20 22.31 1.47 -3.14
N LYS A 21 23.14 2.45 -3.56
CA LYS A 21 23.47 3.61 -2.72
C LYS A 21 22.25 4.50 -2.47
N ILE A 22 21.34 4.59 -3.43
CA ILE A 22 20.12 5.40 -3.32
C ILE A 22 19.18 4.74 -2.30
N GLU A 23 18.91 3.44 -2.46
CA GLU A 23 18.04 2.69 -1.54
C GLU A 23 18.61 2.64 -0.13
N SER A 24 19.91 2.41 0.04
CA SER A 24 20.54 2.39 1.36
C SER A 24 20.43 3.72 2.10
N SER A 25 20.52 4.85 1.37
CA SER A 25 20.31 6.18 1.94
C SER A 25 18.83 6.40 2.29
N ALA A 26 17.91 5.98 1.44
CA ALA A 26 16.48 6.07 1.71
C ALA A 26 16.06 5.21 2.91
N GLU A 27 16.58 3.98 3.04
CA GLU A 27 16.34 3.15 4.22
C GLU A 27 16.94 3.77 5.50
N ALA A 28 18.12 4.39 5.43
CA ALA A 28 18.71 5.09 6.57
C ALA A 28 17.83 6.27 7.04
N ASP A 29 17.27 7.04 6.09
CA ASP A 29 16.31 8.09 6.37
C ASP A 29 15.06 7.54 7.07
N LEU A 30 14.48 6.45 6.58
CA LEU A 30 13.31 5.81 7.16
C LEU A 30 13.59 5.27 8.58
N ILE A 31 14.73 4.62 8.80
CA ILE A 31 15.12 4.10 10.12
C ILE A 31 15.18 5.23 11.14
N LEU A 32 15.90 6.32 10.82
CA LEU A 32 16.08 7.43 11.75
C LEU A 32 14.82 8.29 11.94
N SER A 33 13.96 8.39 10.90
CA SER A 33 12.69 9.11 11.00
C SER A 33 11.55 8.30 11.59
N SER A 34 11.76 7.00 11.85
CA SER A 34 10.73 6.11 12.38
C SER A 34 10.28 6.48 13.79
N SER A 35 9.04 6.14 14.12
CA SER A 35 8.52 6.32 15.49
C SER A 35 9.34 5.57 16.54
N LEU A 36 9.98 4.47 16.16
CA LEU A 36 10.82 3.69 17.06
C LEU A 36 12.15 4.36 17.37
N ALA A 37 12.75 5.06 16.39
CA ALA A 37 13.98 5.81 16.60
C ALA A 37 13.75 7.15 17.35
N TYR A 38 12.57 7.74 17.18
CA TYR A 38 12.24 9.06 17.73
C TYR A 38 12.47 9.18 19.25
N LYS A 39 12.23 8.10 20.01
CA LYS A 39 12.46 8.08 21.47
C LYS A 39 13.94 8.22 21.89
N TYR A 40 14.86 8.02 20.96
CA TYR A 40 16.31 8.12 21.19
C TYR A 40 16.93 9.39 20.62
N LEU A 41 16.14 10.20 19.90
CA LEU A 41 16.58 11.42 19.26
C LEU A 41 15.96 12.65 19.95
N PRO A 42 16.70 13.77 20.06
CA PRO A 42 16.20 14.98 20.73
C PRO A 42 15.08 15.68 19.94
N LYS A 43 14.99 15.40 18.65
CA LYS A 43 13.96 15.91 17.72
C LYS A 43 13.62 14.85 16.69
N LYS A 44 12.45 15.00 16.04
CA LYS A 44 12.11 14.22 14.87
C LYS A 44 13.21 14.39 13.81
N PHE A 45 13.74 13.26 13.33
CA PHE A 45 14.81 13.28 12.35
C PHE A 45 14.34 13.90 11.03
N SER A 46 15.18 14.73 10.44
CA SER A 46 15.12 15.17 9.06
C SER A 46 16.54 15.27 8.51
N LYS A 47 16.71 15.17 7.21
CA LYS A 47 18.05 15.20 6.58
C LYS A 47 18.83 16.50 6.85
N GLU A 48 18.14 17.62 7.00
CA GLU A 48 18.72 18.92 7.31
C GLU A 48 19.46 18.90 8.66
N LEU A 49 19.03 18.06 9.60
CA LEU A 49 19.69 17.92 10.89
C LEU A 49 21.10 17.34 10.80
N LEU A 50 21.41 16.60 9.75
CA LEU A 50 22.76 16.05 9.51
C LEU A 50 23.79 17.15 9.23
N TYR A 51 23.33 18.29 8.69
CA TYR A 51 24.18 19.40 8.28
C TYR A 51 23.99 20.65 9.15
N GLY A 52 23.14 20.56 10.18
CA GLY A 52 22.76 21.65 11.08
C GLY A 52 23.19 21.43 12.53
N SER A 53 22.45 22.05 13.45
CA SER A 53 22.75 22.10 14.88
C SER A 53 22.83 20.74 15.61
N LEU A 54 22.40 19.65 14.98
CA LEU A 54 22.46 18.29 15.54
C LEU A 54 23.51 17.39 14.87
N SER A 55 24.28 17.89 13.91
CA SER A 55 25.34 17.10 13.28
C SER A 55 26.34 16.52 14.30
N ASP A 56 26.63 17.29 15.34
CA ASP A 56 27.54 16.94 16.43
C ASP A 56 26.87 16.32 17.67
N HIS A 57 25.55 16.05 17.58
CA HIS A 57 24.83 15.42 18.67
C HIS A 57 25.35 14.00 18.92
N GLU A 58 25.69 13.70 20.18
CA GLU A 58 26.09 12.34 20.55
C GLU A 58 24.90 11.42 20.62
N VAL A 59 25.06 10.26 19.97
CA VAL A 59 24.03 9.23 19.87
C VAL A 59 23.98 8.42 21.17
N SER A 60 22.80 8.13 21.68
CA SER A 60 22.61 7.26 22.84
C SER A 60 22.87 5.78 22.51
N ASP A 61 23.36 5.02 23.50
CA ASP A 61 23.56 3.56 23.36
C ASP A 61 22.27 2.82 22.94
N GLY A 62 21.12 3.34 23.36
CA GLY A 62 19.83 2.78 22.98
C GLY A 62 19.53 2.89 21.48
N LEU A 63 19.92 4.00 20.84
CA LEU A 63 19.76 4.17 19.39
C LEU A 63 20.69 3.23 18.62
N ASP A 64 21.94 3.08 19.05
CA ASP A 64 22.88 2.16 18.41
C ASP A 64 22.41 0.70 18.50
N SER A 65 21.90 0.29 19.66
CA SER A 65 21.30 -1.04 19.83
C SER A 65 20.09 -1.27 18.93
N PHE A 66 19.21 -0.27 18.80
CA PHE A 66 18.06 -0.32 17.88
C PHE A 66 18.51 -0.46 16.42
N ILE A 67 19.47 0.33 15.97
CA ILE A 67 20.00 0.27 14.61
C ILE A 67 20.63 -1.10 14.32
N ASN A 68 21.41 -1.64 15.26
CA ASN A 68 22.00 -2.97 15.13
C ASN A 68 20.92 -4.05 14.97
N PHE A 69 19.84 -3.97 15.74
CA PHE A 69 18.68 -4.84 15.59
C PHE A 69 18.07 -4.72 14.18
N VAL A 70 17.76 -3.50 13.71
CA VAL A 70 17.15 -3.28 12.38
C VAL A 70 18.03 -3.85 11.27
N ILE A 71 19.33 -3.57 11.29
CA ILE A 71 20.26 -4.07 10.26
C ILE A 71 20.38 -5.60 10.30
N SER A 72 20.36 -6.20 11.50
CA SER A 72 20.34 -7.66 11.62
C SER A 72 19.13 -8.26 10.93
N LYS A 73 17.93 -7.70 11.17
CA LYS A 73 16.69 -8.17 10.55
C LYS A 73 16.65 -7.92 9.04
N ARG A 74 17.20 -6.80 8.57
CA ARG A 74 17.36 -6.53 7.13
C ARG A 74 18.28 -7.58 6.46
N LYS A 75 19.36 -8.01 7.11
CA LYS A 75 20.22 -9.09 6.62
C LYS A 75 19.50 -10.43 6.51
N GLU A 76 18.54 -10.72 7.36
CA GLU A 76 17.66 -11.89 7.25
C GLU A 76 16.74 -11.79 6.02
N GLY A 77 16.52 -10.60 5.47
CA GLY A 77 15.63 -10.31 4.31
C GLY A 77 14.25 -9.83 4.72
N ILE A 78 14.02 -9.51 6.00
CA ILE A 78 12.74 -8.97 6.47
C ILE A 78 12.57 -7.57 5.91
N PRO A 79 11.40 -7.23 5.31
CA PRO A 79 11.11 -5.90 4.83
C PRO A 79 11.28 -4.85 5.92
N LEU A 80 11.88 -3.70 5.58
CA LEU A 80 12.09 -2.61 6.55
C LEU A 80 10.77 -2.14 7.16
N GLN A 81 9.71 -2.08 6.37
CA GLN A 81 8.37 -1.68 6.79
C GLN A 81 7.81 -2.58 7.91
N TYR A 82 8.10 -3.88 7.87
CA TYR A 82 7.69 -4.80 8.93
C TYR A 82 8.54 -4.63 10.20
N ILE A 83 9.85 -4.40 10.05
CA ILE A 83 10.74 -4.17 11.20
C ILE A 83 10.33 -2.89 11.95
N LEU A 84 9.98 -1.85 11.21
CA LEU A 84 9.58 -0.55 11.77
C LEU A 84 8.09 -0.48 12.12
N ASN A 85 7.27 -1.41 11.60
CA ASN A 85 5.80 -1.33 11.57
C ASN A 85 5.30 -0.01 10.95
N GLU A 86 5.98 0.48 9.95
CA GLU A 86 5.65 1.73 9.27
C GLU A 86 5.83 1.59 7.77
N ALA A 87 4.81 1.92 6.98
CA ALA A 87 4.87 2.11 5.54
C ALA A 87 4.35 3.51 5.19
N TRP A 88 5.01 4.18 4.26
CA TRP A 88 4.55 5.46 3.72
C TRP A 88 3.88 5.23 2.38
N PHE A 89 2.70 5.80 2.20
CA PHE A 89 1.91 5.67 1.00
C PHE A 89 1.07 6.93 0.80
N PHE A 90 1.17 7.55 -0.36
CA PHE A 90 0.50 8.80 -0.73
C PHE A 90 0.64 9.92 0.33
N GLY A 91 1.85 10.07 0.86
CA GLY A 91 2.16 11.05 1.91
C GLY A 91 1.64 10.72 3.31
N LEU A 92 0.95 9.59 3.49
CA LEU A 92 0.39 9.13 4.75
C LEU A 92 1.19 7.94 5.31
N LYS A 93 1.17 7.82 6.64
CA LYS A 93 1.85 6.74 7.36
C LYS A 93 0.85 5.64 7.74
N PHE A 94 1.20 4.38 7.45
CA PHE A 94 0.39 3.20 7.74
C PHE A 94 1.14 2.21 8.61
N SER A 95 0.45 1.58 9.57
CA SER A 95 0.88 0.34 10.19
C SER A 95 0.62 -0.82 9.23
N VAL A 96 1.58 -1.76 9.13
CA VAL A 96 1.49 -2.90 8.21
C VAL A 96 1.79 -4.24 8.88
N PHE A 97 2.33 -4.21 10.10
CA PHE A 97 2.77 -5.39 10.84
C PHE A 97 2.59 -5.19 12.34
N GLU A 98 2.01 -6.16 13.03
CA GLU A 98 2.00 -6.24 14.49
C GLU A 98 2.66 -7.53 14.99
N ASN A 99 2.37 -8.63 14.30
CA ASN A 99 2.95 -9.94 14.52
C ASN A 99 2.68 -10.84 13.28
N GLU A 100 3.15 -12.08 13.28
CA GLU A 100 3.02 -12.97 12.12
C GLU A 100 1.57 -13.30 11.72
N LEU A 101 0.61 -13.19 12.64
CA LEU A 101 -0.82 -13.40 12.36
C LEU A 101 -1.54 -12.11 11.97
N GLN A 102 -0.92 -10.97 12.23
CA GLN A 102 -1.44 -9.63 11.98
C GLN A 102 -0.43 -8.84 11.15
N LYS A 103 -0.37 -9.17 9.88
CA LYS A 103 0.43 -8.46 8.87
C LYS A 103 -0.39 -8.33 7.60
N THR A 104 -0.11 -7.27 6.83
CA THR A 104 -0.79 -6.97 5.58
C THR A 104 0.24 -6.81 4.46
N PHE A 105 -0.20 -6.88 3.22
CA PHE A 105 0.61 -6.47 2.08
C PHE A 105 1.13 -5.05 2.29
N ILE A 106 2.41 -4.82 1.99
CA ILE A 106 3.04 -3.49 2.10
C ILE A 106 2.59 -2.64 0.90
N PRO A 107 1.94 -1.48 1.12
CA PRO A 107 1.54 -0.60 0.02
C PRO A 107 2.71 -0.23 -0.88
N ARG A 108 2.50 -0.25 -2.21
CA ARG A 108 3.51 0.05 -3.23
C ARG A 108 3.28 1.43 -3.84
N THR A 109 4.33 2.08 -4.28
CA THR A 109 4.27 3.40 -4.92
C THR A 109 3.42 3.37 -6.21
N GLU A 110 3.47 2.27 -6.96
CA GLU A 110 2.68 2.08 -8.17
C GLU A 110 1.17 2.11 -7.89
N THR A 111 0.75 1.63 -6.74
CA THR A 111 -0.66 1.66 -6.28
C THR A 111 -1.17 3.09 -6.08
N GLU A 112 -0.30 4.10 -5.90
CA GLU A 112 -0.70 5.50 -5.76
C GLU A 112 -1.42 6.05 -6.99
N ILE A 113 -1.24 5.44 -8.16
CA ILE A 113 -1.97 5.79 -9.37
C ILE A 113 -3.48 5.51 -9.20
N ILE A 114 -3.86 4.48 -8.44
CA ILE A 114 -5.27 4.22 -8.09
C ILE A 114 -5.87 5.43 -7.37
N ILE A 115 -5.12 6.03 -6.43
CA ILE A 115 -5.60 7.19 -5.67
C ILE A 115 -5.86 8.37 -6.60
N GLN A 116 -4.93 8.67 -7.51
CA GLN A 116 -5.03 9.79 -8.46
C GLN A 116 -6.22 9.63 -9.41
N GLU A 117 -6.40 8.44 -10.00
CA GLU A 117 -7.52 8.15 -10.89
C GLU A 117 -8.86 8.19 -10.11
N SER A 118 -8.90 7.67 -8.89
CA SER A 118 -10.07 7.69 -8.02
C SER A 118 -10.50 9.11 -7.68
N LEU A 119 -9.56 9.96 -7.23
CA LEU A 119 -9.83 11.36 -6.91
C LEU A 119 -10.29 12.14 -8.14
N THR A 120 -9.69 11.89 -9.30
CA THR A 120 -10.11 12.49 -10.56
C THR A 120 -11.57 12.14 -10.88
N HIS A 121 -11.96 10.86 -10.73
CA HIS A 121 -13.33 10.43 -10.95
C HIS A 121 -14.30 11.03 -9.93
N LEU A 122 -14.00 10.94 -8.64
CA LEU A 122 -14.84 11.42 -7.54
C LEU A 122 -15.06 12.93 -7.59
N ASN A 123 -14.06 13.71 -7.96
CA ASN A 123 -14.17 15.16 -8.11
C ASN A 123 -15.17 15.59 -9.21
N ASN A 124 -15.36 14.74 -10.22
CA ASN A 124 -16.36 14.94 -11.26
C ASN A 124 -17.80 14.55 -10.83
N LEU A 125 -17.95 13.89 -9.68
CA LEU A 125 -19.27 13.61 -9.11
C LEU A 125 -19.76 14.83 -8.32
N HIS A 126 -20.99 15.27 -8.59
CA HIS A 126 -21.58 16.44 -7.92
C HIS A 126 -22.27 16.10 -6.58
N LYS A 127 -22.18 14.86 -6.12
CA LYS A 127 -22.87 14.32 -4.94
C LYS A 127 -21.92 13.48 -4.08
N ASP A 128 -22.38 13.15 -2.87
CA ASP A 128 -21.76 12.14 -2.02
C ASP A 128 -21.63 10.82 -2.76
N ALA A 129 -20.55 10.11 -2.52
CA ALA A 129 -20.25 8.87 -3.21
C ALA A 129 -20.16 7.68 -2.25
N ILE A 130 -20.47 6.50 -2.78
CA ILE A 130 -20.29 5.23 -2.09
C ILE A 130 -19.25 4.43 -2.88
N ALA A 131 -18.25 3.91 -2.20
CA ALA A 131 -17.16 3.18 -2.83
C ALA A 131 -16.94 1.80 -2.17
N LEU A 132 -16.32 0.90 -2.91
CA LEU A 132 -15.92 -0.43 -2.45
C LEU A 132 -14.43 -0.63 -2.72
N ASP A 133 -13.69 -1.06 -1.71
CA ASP A 133 -12.31 -1.50 -1.86
C ASP A 133 -12.21 -3.02 -1.67
N ILE A 134 -11.66 -3.73 -2.65
CA ILE A 134 -11.59 -5.19 -2.67
C ILE A 134 -10.13 -5.61 -2.48
N GLY A 135 -9.85 -6.40 -1.42
CA GLY A 135 -8.49 -6.72 -1.00
C GLY A 135 -7.85 -5.55 -0.26
N THR A 136 -8.57 -5.00 0.74
CA THR A 136 -8.18 -3.72 1.37
C THR A 136 -6.85 -3.77 2.13
N GLY A 137 -6.39 -4.93 2.56
CA GLY A 137 -5.11 -5.12 3.25
C GLY A 137 -4.94 -4.19 4.46
N SER A 138 -4.02 -3.23 4.37
CA SER A 138 -3.78 -2.22 5.42
C SER A 138 -4.81 -1.07 5.44
N GLY A 139 -5.76 -1.05 4.49
CA GLY A 139 -6.68 0.07 4.29
C GLY A 139 -6.07 1.27 3.56
N ALA A 140 -4.88 1.11 2.97
CA ALA A 140 -4.13 2.21 2.39
C ALA A 140 -4.90 2.95 1.29
N ILE A 141 -5.58 2.23 0.40
CA ILE A 141 -6.35 2.84 -0.70
C ILE A 141 -7.53 3.66 -0.18
N PRO A 142 -8.52 3.08 0.53
CA PRO A 142 -9.71 3.83 0.94
C PRO A 142 -9.37 4.97 1.91
N ILE A 143 -8.41 4.77 2.82
CA ILE A 143 -7.97 5.81 3.75
C ILE A 143 -7.32 6.98 3.00
N SER A 144 -6.38 6.72 2.07
CA SER A 144 -5.71 7.77 1.31
C SER A 144 -6.69 8.57 0.45
N ILE A 145 -7.66 7.91 -0.19
CA ILE A 145 -8.69 8.61 -0.97
C ILE A 145 -9.55 9.46 -0.04
N THR A 146 -10.01 8.92 1.10
CA THR A 146 -10.86 9.65 2.04
C THR A 146 -10.19 10.89 2.62
N VAL A 147 -8.92 10.79 3.03
CA VAL A 147 -8.14 11.93 3.57
C VAL A 147 -7.94 13.04 2.53
N ASN A 148 -7.88 12.69 1.24
CA ASN A 148 -7.60 13.63 0.15
C ASN A 148 -8.85 14.03 -0.65
N HIS A 149 -10.06 13.69 -0.19
CA HIS A 149 -11.32 14.02 -0.84
C HIS A 149 -12.21 14.90 0.06
N ASP A 150 -12.64 16.06 -0.44
CA ASP A 150 -13.35 17.07 0.37
C ASP A 150 -14.84 16.76 0.60
N LYS A 151 -15.43 15.83 -0.17
CA LYS A 151 -16.86 15.50 -0.05
C LYS A 151 -17.06 14.23 0.79
N LYS A 152 -18.29 14.04 1.27
CA LYS A 152 -18.63 12.81 2.01
C LYS A 152 -18.45 11.59 1.12
N LEU A 153 -17.68 10.63 1.60
CA LEU A 153 -17.36 9.37 0.93
C LEU A 153 -17.57 8.22 1.91
N GLU A 154 -18.43 7.27 1.57
CA GLU A 154 -18.64 6.09 2.39
C GLU A 154 -18.03 4.87 1.71
N TRP A 155 -17.23 4.12 2.47
CA TRP A 155 -16.57 2.92 1.99
C TRP A 155 -17.13 1.65 2.65
N ASP A 156 -17.30 0.62 1.82
CA ASP A 156 -17.15 -0.75 2.24
C ASP A 156 -15.77 -1.22 1.80
N ALA A 157 -15.01 -1.82 2.71
CA ALA A 157 -13.67 -2.33 2.44
C ALA A 157 -13.63 -3.80 2.85
N ILE A 158 -13.37 -4.68 1.89
CA ILE A 158 -13.42 -6.13 2.12
C ILE A 158 -12.07 -6.80 1.94
N ASP A 159 -11.81 -7.79 2.81
CA ASP A 159 -10.63 -8.65 2.70
C ASP A 159 -10.94 -10.01 3.35
N PRO A 160 -10.68 -11.15 2.70
CA PRO A 160 -10.91 -12.47 3.29
C PRO A 160 -9.99 -12.75 4.48
N TYR A 161 -8.83 -12.11 4.54
CA TYR A 161 -7.80 -12.26 5.58
C TYR A 161 -7.73 -11.02 6.48
N LEU A 162 -8.81 -10.25 6.57
CA LEU A 162 -8.88 -9.00 7.33
C LEU A 162 -8.32 -9.16 8.74
N THR A 163 -7.40 -8.26 9.09
CA THR A 163 -6.80 -8.07 10.41
C THR A 163 -7.38 -6.83 11.10
N ASP A 164 -6.86 -6.47 12.28
CA ASP A 164 -7.23 -5.22 12.96
C ASP A 164 -6.47 -3.99 12.42
N ILE A 165 -5.43 -4.22 11.63
CA ILE A 165 -4.53 -3.16 11.11
C ILE A 165 -5.30 -2.06 10.36
N PRO A 166 -6.17 -2.34 9.35
CA PRO A 166 -6.85 -1.27 8.64
C PRO A 166 -7.77 -0.43 9.51
N SER A 167 -8.43 -1.03 10.51
CA SER A 167 -9.25 -0.28 11.48
C SER A 167 -8.39 0.65 12.37
N LYS A 168 -7.17 0.23 12.74
CA LYS A 168 -6.22 1.07 13.48
C LYS A 168 -5.70 2.22 12.62
N ASN A 169 -5.40 1.94 11.35
CA ASN A 169 -4.99 2.96 10.39
C ASN A 169 -6.09 4.00 10.15
N ALA A 170 -7.35 3.56 9.96
CA ALA A 170 -8.48 4.48 9.80
C ALA A 170 -8.65 5.41 11.00
N ARG A 171 -8.55 4.89 12.23
CA ARG A 171 -8.56 5.71 13.46
C ARG A 171 -7.39 6.67 13.52
N TYR A 172 -6.17 6.22 13.18
CA TYR A 172 -4.99 7.06 13.18
C TYR A 172 -5.13 8.29 12.26
N HIS A 173 -5.84 8.12 11.13
CA HIS A 173 -6.12 9.18 10.17
C HIS A 173 -7.49 9.86 10.36
N SER A 174 -8.24 9.53 11.42
CA SER A 174 -9.55 10.12 11.76
C SER A 174 -10.60 9.99 10.65
N VAL A 175 -10.64 8.82 10.00
CA VAL A 175 -11.60 8.49 8.93
C VAL A 175 -12.41 7.20 9.21
N GLU A 176 -12.36 6.68 10.43
CA GLU A 176 -13.02 5.42 10.82
C GLU A 176 -14.54 5.44 10.65
N ASP A 177 -15.16 6.60 10.76
CA ASP A 177 -16.61 6.75 10.59
C ASP A 177 -17.06 6.65 9.12
N GLN A 178 -16.12 6.76 8.18
CA GLN A 178 -16.40 6.73 6.74
C GLN A 178 -16.07 5.37 6.10
N ILE A 179 -15.37 4.46 6.81
CA ILE A 179 -14.91 3.20 6.24
C ILE A 179 -15.37 2.02 7.09
N LYS A 180 -16.16 1.13 6.48
CA LYS A 180 -16.61 -0.12 7.11
C LYS A 180 -15.79 -1.29 6.60
N PHE A 181 -15.08 -1.97 7.48
CA PHE A 181 -14.25 -3.13 7.15
C PHE A 181 -15.01 -4.44 7.36
N PHE A 182 -14.93 -5.36 6.36
CA PHE A 182 -15.61 -6.64 6.41
C PHE A 182 -14.66 -7.78 6.07
N LYS A 183 -14.61 -8.80 6.92
CA LYS A 183 -13.89 -10.04 6.65
C LYS A 183 -14.68 -10.90 5.67
N SER A 184 -14.46 -10.71 4.38
CA SER A 184 -15.19 -11.40 3.31
C SER A 184 -14.41 -11.34 1.98
N ASN A 185 -14.65 -12.32 1.12
CA ASN A 185 -14.33 -12.19 -0.30
C ASN A 185 -15.54 -11.61 -1.06
N ILE A 186 -15.33 -11.19 -2.31
CA ILE A 186 -16.36 -10.52 -3.11
C ILE A 186 -17.59 -11.40 -3.34
N ILE A 187 -17.41 -12.70 -3.62
CA ILE A 187 -18.50 -13.64 -3.91
C ILE A 187 -19.43 -13.81 -2.70
N LYS A 188 -18.87 -13.84 -1.49
CA LYS A 188 -19.66 -13.97 -0.24
C LYS A 188 -20.24 -12.64 0.22
N PHE A 189 -19.66 -11.52 -0.21
CA PHE A 189 -20.07 -10.18 0.19
C PHE A 189 -21.29 -9.70 -0.61
N ILE A 190 -21.28 -9.86 -1.94
CA ILE A 190 -22.33 -9.37 -2.85
C ILE A 190 -23.76 -9.76 -2.41
N PRO A 191 -24.07 -11.02 -2.08
CA PRO A 191 -25.44 -11.40 -1.69
C PRO A 191 -25.96 -10.70 -0.43
N LYS A 192 -25.08 -10.06 0.35
CA LYS A 192 -25.41 -9.41 1.63
C LYS A 192 -25.63 -7.90 1.50
N ILE A 193 -25.38 -7.34 0.33
CA ILE A 193 -25.51 -5.90 0.08
C ILE A 193 -26.66 -5.60 -0.87
N ASN A 194 -27.32 -4.48 -0.63
CA ASN A 194 -28.37 -3.93 -1.51
C ASN A 194 -28.03 -2.49 -1.87
N LYS A 195 -26.81 -2.27 -2.39
CA LYS A 195 -26.35 -0.97 -2.85
C LYS A 195 -25.43 -1.11 -4.05
N ARG A 196 -25.29 -0.03 -4.81
CA ARG A 196 -24.36 0.05 -5.94
C ARG A 196 -23.34 1.16 -5.67
N TYR A 197 -22.12 0.94 -6.14
CA TYR A 197 -20.97 1.79 -5.88
C TYR A 197 -20.68 2.74 -7.04
N ASN A 198 -20.24 3.94 -6.72
CA ASN A 198 -19.76 4.92 -7.71
C ASN A 198 -18.31 4.59 -8.13
N LEU A 199 -17.55 4.04 -7.20
CA LEU A 199 -16.15 3.67 -7.37
C LEU A 199 -15.90 2.30 -6.77
N ILE A 200 -15.16 1.46 -7.49
CA ILE A 200 -14.61 0.20 -6.98
C ILE A 200 -13.11 0.23 -7.21
N THR A 201 -12.32 -0.01 -6.16
CA THR A 201 -10.87 -0.15 -6.23
C THR A 201 -10.46 -1.59 -5.89
N ALA A 202 -9.43 -2.10 -6.55
CA ALA A 202 -8.97 -3.46 -6.35
C ALA A 202 -7.47 -3.59 -6.65
N ASN A 203 -6.66 -3.73 -5.61
CA ASN A 203 -5.29 -4.24 -5.72
C ASN A 203 -5.31 -5.69 -5.23
N LEU A 204 -5.52 -6.62 -6.15
CA LEU A 204 -5.71 -8.05 -5.86
C LEU A 204 -4.42 -8.82 -6.11
N PRO A 205 -4.27 -10.03 -5.54
CA PRO A 205 -3.17 -10.91 -5.90
C PRO A 205 -3.18 -11.18 -7.41
N TYR A 206 -2.11 -10.79 -8.09
CA TYR A 206 -2.00 -10.90 -9.55
C TYR A 206 -0.77 -11.66 -10.04
N VAL A 207 0.12 -12.12 -9.15
CA VAL A 207 1.32 -12.87 -9.54
C VAL A 207 0.92 -14.30 -9.91
N PRO A 208 1.32 -14.82 -11.08
CA PRO A 208 1.06 -16.21 -11.47
C PRO A 208 1.74 -17.21 -10.54
N LEU A 209 1.09 -18.32 -10.25
CA LEU A 209 1.67 -19.40 -9.46
C LEU A 209 2.97 -19.92 -10.09
N GLY A 210 4.00 -20.12 -9.27
CA GLY A 210 5.31 -20.58 -9.72
C GLY A 210 6.26 -19.47 -10.18
N SER A 211 5.81 -18.21 -10.25
CA SER A 211 6.69 -17.07 -10.51
C SER A 211 7.72 -16.90 -9.38
N GLN A 212 8.93 -16.49 -9.76
CA GLN A 212 9.95 -16.13 -8.78
C GLN A 212 9.60 -14.79 -8.15
N ILE A 213 9.54 -14.75 -6.82
CA ILE A 213 9.34 -13.53 -6.05
C ILE A 213 10.63 -13.13 -5.34
N GLY A 214 10.79 -11.83 -5.12
CA GLY A 214 11.93 -11.27 -4.39
C GLY A 214 12.03 -11.82 -2.97
N ARG A 215 13.23 -11.75 -2.39
CA ARG A 215 13.52 -12.28 -1.04
C ARG A 215 12.60 -11.66 0.02
N GLU A 216 12.38 -10.37 -0.04
CA GLU A 216 11.55 -9.63 0.91
C GLU A 216 10.06 -9.96 0.77
N VAL A 217 9.57 -10.12 -0.46
CA VAL A 217 8.18 -10.47 -0.73
C VAL A 217 7.76 -11.80 -0.09
N ARG A 218 8.71 -12.70 0.16
CA ARG A 218 8.44 -13.99 0.85
C ARG A 218 8.01 -13.83 2.31
N TYR A 219 8.22 -12.68 2.91
CA TYR A 219 7.75 -12.37 4.26
C TYR A 219 6.32 -11.83 4.28
N GLU A 220 5.81 -11.38 3.12
CA GLU A 220 4.45 -10.88 3.00
C GLU A 220 3.43 -12.04 2.95
N PRO A 221 2.13 -11.78 3.21
CA PRO A 221 1.10 -12.83 3.11
C PRO A 221 1.06 -13.40 1.68
N MET A 222 1.26 -14.69 1.52
CA MET A 222 1.29 -15.35 0.20
C MET A 222 -0.05 -15.26 -0.52
N GLU A 223 -1.15 -15.26 0.25
CA GLU A 223 -2.52 -15.04 -0.22
C GLU A 223 -2.75 -13.64 -0.79
N ALA A 224 -1.88 -12.68 -0.50
CA ALA A 224 -1.89 -11.34 -1.10
C ALA A 224 -1.01 -11.24 -2.35
N ILE A 225 -0.29 -12.30 -2.74
CA ILE A 225 0.67 -12.29 -3.85
C ILE A 225 0.14 -13.07 -5.05
N TYR A 226 -0.26 -14.32 -4.85
CA TYR A 226 -0.56 -15.22 -5.97
C TYR A 226 -2.01 -15.16 -6.42
N GLY A 227 -2.23 -14.80 -7.70
CA GLY A 227 -3.53 -14.67 -8.37
C GLY A 227 -3.93 -15.87 -9.24
N GLY A 228 -3.53 -17.09 -8.87
CA GLY A 228 -3.80 -18.30 -9.64
C GLY A 228 -2.77 -18.55 -10.74
N ASN A 229 -3.09 -19.43 -11.70
CA ASN A 229 -2.14 -19.89 -12.72
C ASN A 229 -1.70 -18.77 -13.68
N ASP A 230 -2.60 -17.86 -14.00
CA ASP A 230 -2.38 -16.74 -14.95
C ASP A 230 -2.41 -15.36 -14.27
N GLY A 231 -2.52 -15.32 -12.94
CA GLY A 231 -2.64 -14.09 -12.16
C GLY A 231 -3.99 -13.38 -12.29
N LEU A 232 -4.96 -13.94 -13.03
CA LEU A 232 -6.25 -13.29 -13.33
C LEU A 232 -7.43 -13.85 -12.53
N LEU A 233 -7.18 -14.81 -11.62
CA LEU A 233 -8.26 -15.51 -10.89
C LEU A 233 -9.22 -14.52 -10.22
N TYR A 234 -8.72 -13.68 -9.34
CA TYR A 234 -9.55 -12.76 -8.57
C TYR A 234 -10.06 -11.58 -9.39
N ILE A 235 -9.29 -11.14 -10.40
CA ILE A 235 -9.72 -10.11 -11.35
C ILE A 235 -10.98 -10.57 -12.10
N LYS A 236 -10.99 -11.80 -12.62
CA LYS A 236 -12.14 -12.39 -13.31
C LYS A 236 -13.36 -12.50 -12.39
N GLU A 237 -13.17 -12.96 -11.13
CA GLU A 237 -14.25 -13.02 -10.13
C GLU A 237 -14.91 -11.64 -9.89
N VAL A 238 -14.09 -10.58 -9.82
CA VAL A 238 -14.61 -9.21 -9.65
C VAL A 238 -15.34 -8.76 -10.91
N LEU A 239 -14.77 -8.96 -12.10
CA LEU A 239 -15.39 -8.58 -13.38
C LEU A 239 -16.77 -9.21 -13.58
N ASP A 240 -16.97 -10.46 -13.16
CA ASP A 240 -18.24 -11.18 -13.27
C ASP A 240 -19.37 -10.55 -12.41
N VAL A 241 -19.02 -9.86 -11.35
CA VAL A 241 -20.01 -9.28 -10.41
C VAL A 241 -20.20 -7.78 -10.57
N ILE A 242 -19.25 -7.05 -11.18
CA ILE A 242 -19.31 -5.60 -11.37
C ILE A 242 -20.65 -5.11 -11.92
N PRO A 243 -21.25 -5.70 -12.98
CA PRO A 243 -22.53 -5.21 -13.54
C PRO A 243 -23.67 -5.17 -12.53
N LYS A 244 -23.60 -5.98 -11.46
CA LYS A 244 -24.63 -6.04 -10.41
C LYS A 244 -24.46 -4.97 -9.33
N ILE A 245 -23.24 -4.47 -9.14
CA ILE A 245 -22.87 -3.64 -7.98
C ILE A 245 -22.34 -2.26 -8.35
N LEU A 246 -22.06 -1.99 -9.62
CA LEU A 246 -21.61 -0.69 -10.05
C LEU A 246 -22.78 0.19 -10.49
N GLN A 247 -22.74 1.48 -10.15
CA GLN A 247 -23.71 2.47 -10.64
C GLN A 247 -23.44 2.82 -12.12
N ASP A 248 -24.45 3.35 -12.79
CA ASP A 248 -24.28 3.96 -14.12
C ASP A 248 -23.23 5.09 -14.02
N LYS A 249 -22.29 5.12 -14.96
CA LYS A 249 -21.10 5.99 -14.96
C LYS A 249 -20.16 5.74 -13.78
N GLY A 250 -20.26 4.58 -13.15
CA GLY A 250 -19.30 4.15 -12.14
C GLY A 250 -17.95 3.77 -12.74
N LEU A 251 -16.94 3.78 -11.90
CA LEU A 251 -15.56 3.45 -12.26
C LEU A 251 -15.06 2.26 -11.45
N VAL A 252 -14.43 1.32 -12.14
CA VAL A 252 -13.65 0.25 -11.50
C VAL A 252 -12.18 0.42 -11.86
N ILE A 253 -11.30 0.32 -10.87
CA ILE A 253 -9.85 0.46 -11.03
C ILE A 253 -9.17 -0.79 -10.48
N PHE A 254 -8.38 -1.46 -11.32
CA PHE A 254 -7.52 -2.58 -10.93
C PHE A 254 -6.05 -2.19 -11.00
N GLU A 255 -5.27 -2.61 -10.01
CA GLU A 255 -3.83 -2.78 -10.23
C GLU A 255 -3.59 -4.07 -11.00
N ILE A 256 -2.66 -4.04 -11.97
CA ILE A 256 -2.39 -5.16 -12.87
C ILE A 256 -0.89 -5.42 -13.02
N ASP A 257 -0.53 -6.67 -13.31
CA ASP A 257 0.79 -6.98 -13.84
C ASP A 257 0.88 -6.53 -15.31
N PRO A 258 2.03 -6.02 -15.79
CA PRO A 258 2.20 -5.63 -17.19
C PRO A 258 1.82 -6.69 -18.20
N SER A 259 2.02 -7.97 -17.89
CA SER A 259 1.64 -9.10 -18.77
C SER A 259 0.13 -9.25 -18.98
N GLN A 260 -0.67 -8.64 -18.11
CA GLN A 260 -2.15 -8.70 -18.14
C GLN A 260 -2.78 -7.61 -19.02
N ASP A 261 -2.01 -6.63 -19.53
CA ASP A 261 -2.54 -5.58 -20.41
C ASP A 261 -3.36 -6.15 -21.57
N LYS A 262 -2.86 -7.18 -22.23
CA LYS A 262 -3.58 -7.83 -23.35
C LYS A 262 -4.97 -8.31 -22.96
N PHE A 263 -5.14 -8.85 -21.75
CA PHE A 263 -6.45 -9.27 -21.26
C PHE A 263 -7.41 -8.08 -21.16
N PHE A 264 -6.97 -6.97 -20.56
CA PHE A 264 -7.80 -5.77 -20.43
C PHE A 264 -8.10 -5.10 -21.78
N GLN A 265 -7.20 -5.21 -22.76
CA GLN A 265 -7.47 -4.73 -24.11
C GLN A 265 -8.64 -5.50 -24.76
N THR A 266 -8.85 -6.79 -24.46
CA THR A 266 -10.00 -7.56 -24.99
C THR A 266 -11.35 -7.07 -24.46
N LEU A 267 -11.37 -6.41 -23.28
CA LEU A 267 -12.60 -5.89 -22.69
C LEU A 267 -13.08 -4.58 -23.32
N LYS A 268 -12.26 -3.93 -24.15
CA LYS A 268 -12.58 -2.65 -24.82
C LYS A 268 -13.76 -2.74 -25.79
N SER A 269 -14.09 -3.93 -26.29
CA SER A 269 -15.23 -4.10 -27.19
C SER A 269 -16.59 -3.77 -26.54
N ASN A 270 -16.68 -3.92 -25.22
CA ASN A 270 -17.93 -3.78 -24.47
C ASN A 270 -17.90 -2.63 -23.44
N ASN A 271 -16.71 -2.10 -23.11
CA ASN A 271 -16.52 -1.11 -22.08
C ASN A 271 -15.46 -0.07 -22.48
N LYS A 272 -15.53 1.13 -21.92
CA LYS A 272 -14.42 2.09 -22.04
C LYS A 272 -13.32 1.70 -21.06
N VAL A 273 -12.27 1.05 -21.55
CA VAL A 273 -11.10 0.63 -20.77
C VAL A 273 -9.93 1.58 -21.05
N LYS A 274 -9.32 2.10 -20.00
CA LYS A 274 -8.07 2.89 -20.02
C LYS A 274 -7.01 2.12 -19.24
N VAL A 275 -5.88 1.83 -19.88
CA VAL A 275 -4.69 1.31 -19.18
C VAL A 275 -3.71 2.47 -18.96
N ILE A 276 -3.14 2.56 -17.76
CA ILE A 276 -2.24 3.61 -17.33
C ILE A 276 -0.93 2.97 -16.95
N ASN A 277 0.17 3.55 -17.47
CA ASN A 277 1.51 3.10 -17.19
C ASN A 277 2.05 3.76 -15.89
N ASP A 278 2.96 3.06 -15.23
CA ASP A 278 3.74 3.61 -14.13
C ASP A 278 4.90 4.51 -14.63
N LEU A 279 5.74 4.98 -13.70
CA LEU A 279 6.89 5.84 -14.03
C LEU A 279 8.00 5.13 -14.83
N GLN A 280 7.93 3.80 -14.94
CA GLN A 280 8.84 2.99 -15.78
C GLN A 280 8.23 2.70 -17.16
N ASP A 281 7.10 3.35 -17.49
CA ASP A 281 6.33 3.15 -18.72
C ASP A 281 5.79 1.70 -18.88
N LEU A 282 5.49 1.04 -17.77
CA LEU A 282 4.89 -0.29 -17.75
C LEU A 282 3.40 -0.21 -17.39
N PRO A 283 2.51 -0.95 -18.10
CA PRO A 283 1.09 -1.05 -17.72
C PRO A 283 0.93 -1.44 -16.26
N ARG A 284 0.20 -0.63 -15.49
CA ARG A 284 0.06 -0.84 -14.06
C ARG A 284 -1.37 -0.76 -13.55
N ILE A 285 -2.19 0.09 -14.15
CA ILE A 285 -3.56 0.30 -13.73
C ILE A 285 -4.50 0.09 -14.92
N ALA A 286 -5.59 -0.63 -14.71
CA ALA A 286 -6.69 -0.76 -15.66
C ALA A 286 -7.97 -0.13 -15.07
N SER A 287 -8.45 0.94 -15.70
CA SER A 287 -9.67 1.65 -15.34
C SER A 287 -10.79 1.28 -16.32
N ILE A 288 -11.94 0.84 -15.82
CA ILE A 288 -13.10 0.43 -16.61
C ILE A 288 -14.29 1.32 -16.24
N TYR A 289 -14.83 2.03 -17.23
CA TYR A 289 -16.00 2.91 -17.09
C TYR A 289 -17.26 2.18 -17.64
N TYR A 290 -18.34 2.21 -16.88
CA TYR A 290 -19.63 1.62 -17.19
C TYR A 290 -20.68 2.67 -17.51
#